data_d0088ada66f7c3f378fdba73cd9c1101
#
_entry.id   d0088ada66f7c3f378fdba73cd9c1101
#
_cell.length_a   1.000
_cell.length_b   1.000
_cell.length_c   1.000
_cell.angle_alpha   90.00
_cell.angle_beta   90.00
_cell.angle_gamma   90.00
#
_symmetry.space_group_name_H-M   'P 1'
#
loop_
_entity.id
_entity.type
_entity.pdbx_description
1 polymer ?
#
loop_
_entity_poly.entity_id
_entity_poly.type
_entity_poly.pdbx_seq_one_letter_code
_entity_poly.pdbx_strand_id
1 'polypeptide(L)'
;GVILEVLASNLSVPTMMEVETFDAILVVGEDVTNHAPRLALSIRQAVRNIGQQLAADTGISQWHDAAVRELEQDEKSPLVILSPMTDRLDDIASDTHRLAPNDIVSMVKQIIEAIDDNKPSHARDIASTLLAAKRPLIVSGTSLRSANILKASANLAAALASKNPGTGIFLCASEVNSIGVAMIDNTGNAEDLLGNKPETVIVLE
;
A
#
# COMPACT_ATOMS: atom_id res chain seq x y z
N GLY A 1 -6.34 12.70 12.25
CA GLY A 1 -5.06 12.00 12.13
C GLY A 1 -4.65 11.79 10.68
N VAL A 2 -3.45 11.21 10.44
CA VAL A 2 -2.80 11.12 9.12
C VAL A 2 -3.70 10.54 8.02
N ILE A 3 -4.47 9.49 8.31
CA ILE A 3 -5.38 8.89 7.30
C ILE A 3 -6.42 9.93 6.83
N LEU A 4 -7.02 10.71 7.74
CA LEU A 4 -7.97 11.76 7.36
C LEU A 4 -7.33 12.88 6.55
N GLU A 5 -6.08 13.25 6.87
CA GLU A 5 -5.32 14.23 6.09
C GLU A 5 -5.08 13.74 4.66
N VAL A 6 -4.75 12.46 4.49
CA VAL A 6 -4.60 11.84 3.16
C VAL A 6 -5.93 11.80 2.41
N LEU A 7 -7.03 11.39 3.08
CA LEU A 7 -8.37 11.36 2.46
C LEU A 7 -8.87 12.75 2.05
N ALA A 8 -8.45 13.80 2.76
CA ALA A 8 -8.76 15.20 2.43
C ALA A 8 -7.80 15.83 1.42
N SER A 9 -6.72 15.13 1.05
CA SER A 9 -5.73 15.59 0.08
C SER A 9 -6.17 15.33 -1.37
N ASN A 10 -5.38 15.79 -2.33
CA ASN A 10 -5.59 15.53 -3.76
C ASN A 10 -5.00 14.17 -4.21
N LEU A 11 -4.56 13.31 -3.30
CA LEU A 11 -4.08 11.98 -3.64
C LEU A 11 -5.24 11.07 -4.06
N SER A 12 -5.01 10.28 -5.10
CA SER A 12 -5.98 9.29 -5.56
C SER A 12 -6.06 8.13 -4.56
N VAL A 13 -7.24 7.96 -3.95
CA VAL A 13 -7.55 6.84 -3.06
C VAL A 13 -8.46 5.89 -3.82
N PRO A 14 -7.93 4.76 -4.34
CA PRO A 14 -8.72 3.85 -5.16
C PRO A 14 -9.72 3.06 -4.31
N THR A 15 -10.81 2.65 -4.94
CA THR A 15 -11.69 1.62 -4.41
C THR A 15 -11.02 0.25 -4.45
N MET A 16 -11.56 -0.71 -3.69
CA MET A 16 -11.06 -2.08 -3.65
C MET A 16 -11.01 -2.74 -5.04
N MET A 17 -11.99 -2.45 -5.91
CA MET A 17 -12.02 -2.97 -7.28
C MET A 17 -10.97 -2.30 -8.17
N GLU A 18 -10.73 -1.00 -7.99
CA GLU A 18 -9.71 -0.28 -8.77
C GLU A 18 -8.30 -0.75 -8.43
N VAL A 19 -8.06 -1.25 -7.21
CA VAL A 19 -6.75 -1.84 -6.84
C VAL A 19 -6.33 -2.92 -7.83
N GLU A 20 -7.26 -3.70 -8.35
CA GLU A 20 -6.99 -4.76 -9.32
C GLU A 20 -6.43 -4.26 -10.66
N THR A 21 -6.51 -2.95 -10.92
CA THR A 21 -6.05 -2.33 -12.18
C THR A 21 -4.67 -1.66 -12.09
N PHE A 22 -4.02 -1.72 -10.93
CA PHE A 22 -2.69 -1.19 -10.74
C PHE A 22 -1.62 -2.17 -11.24
N ASP A 23 -0.54 -1.64 -11.81
CA ASP A 23 0.50 -2.40 -12.50
C ASP A 23 1.86 -2.41 -11.79
N ALA A 24 1.99 -1.70 -10.67
CA ALA A 24 3.09 -1.84 -9.70
C ALA A 24 2.58 -1.51 -8.30
N ILE A 25 2.96 -2.31 -7.31
CA ILE A 25 2.47 -2.14 -5.94
C ILE A 25 3.63 -2.16 -4.95
N LEU A 26 3.65 -1.18 -4.03
CA LEU A 26 4.54 -1.14 -2.89
C LEU A 26 3.73 -1.22 -1.59
N VAL A 27 3.93 -2.29 -0.82
CA VAL A 27 3.34 -2.44 0.52
C VAL A 27 4.35 -1.93 1.56
N VAL A 28 3.92 -1.01 2.41
CA VAL A 28 4.76 -0.31 3.38
C VAL A 28 4.26 -0.55 4.80
N GLY A 29 4.87 -1.50 5.48
CA GLY A 29 4.63 -1.77 6.90
C GLY A 29 3.22 -2.22 7.26
N GLU A 30 2.48 -2.84 6.32
CA GLU A 30 1.13 -3.32 6.57
C GLU A 30 1.04 -4.84 6.40
N ASP A 31 0.36 -5.50 7.34
CA ASP A 31 -0.02 -6.91 7.25
C ASP A 31 -1.37 -7.01 6.52
N VAL A 32 -1.30 -6.89 5.19
CA VAL A 32 -2.50 -6.83 4.35
C VAL A 32 -3.30 -8.13 4.44
N THR A 33 -2.63 -9.26 4.57
CA THR A 33 -3.27 -10.58 4.57
C THR A 33 -4.16 -10.79 5.79
N ASN A 34 -3.72 -10.34 6.97
CA ASN A 34 -4.46 -10.53 8.21
C ASN A 34 -5.45 -9.39 8.48
N HIS A 35 -5.12 -8.14 8.15
CA HIS A 35 -5.95 -6.97 8.45
C HIS A 35 -6.94 -6.63 7.33
N ALA A 36 -6.59 -6.88 6.07
CA ALA A 36 -7.42 -6.54 4.93
C ALA A 36 -7.41 -7.67 3.86
N PRO A 37 -7.92 -8.88 4.18
CA PRO A 37 -7.80 -10.06 3.30
C PRO A 37 -8.44 -9.85 1.93
N ARG A 38 -9.47 -9.02 1.81
CA ARG A 38 -10.06 -8.66 0.51
C ARG A 38 -9.10 -7.80 -0.32
N LEU A 39 -8.36 -6.88 0.32
CA LEU A 39 -7.32 -6.11 -0.35
C LEU A 39 -6.15 -7.02 -0.80
N ALA A 40 -5.74 -7.98 0.03
CA ALA A 40 -4.73 -8.97 -0.35
C ALA A 40 -5.15 -9.74 -1.62
N LEU A 41 -6.43 -10.09 -1.75
CA LEU A 41 -6.96 -10.72 -2.96
C LEU A 41 -6.88 -9.77 -4.17
N SER A 42 -7.27 -8.51 -4.02
CA SER A 42 -7.18 -7.52 -5.11
C SER A 42 -5.72 -7.26 -5.53
N ILE A 43 -4.77 -7.26 -4.60
CA ILE A 43 -3.33 -7.19 -4.91
C ILE A 43 -2.89 -8.43 -5.70
N ARG A 44 -3.33 -9.63 -5.32
CA ARG A 44 -3.03 -10.86 -6.08
C ARG A 44 -3.57 -10.81 -7.51
N GLN A 45 -4.74 -10.21 -7.72
CA GLN A 45 -5.29 -10.00 -9.07
C GLN A 45 -4.47 -8.97 -9.85
N ALA A 46 -4.11 -7.85 -9.21
CA ALA A 46 -3.27 -6.81 -9.83
C ALA A 46 -1.90 -7.35 -10.30
N VAL A 47 -1.26 -8.23 -9.52
CA VAL A 47 0.01 -8.87 -9.90
C VAL A 47 -0.12 -9.71 -11.17
N ARG A 48 -1.32 -10.23 -11.48
CA ARG A 48 -1.61 -11.03 -12.69
C ARG A 48 -2.00 -10.19 -13.91
N ASN A 49 -2.04 -8.87 -13.81
CA ASN A 49 -2.51 -8.00 -14.89
C ASN A 49 -1.71 -8.12 -16.19
N ILE A 50 -0.41 -8.37 -16.11
CA ILE A 50 0.44 -8.53 -17.31
C ILE A 50 -0.08 -9.69 -18.16
N GLY A 51 -0.32 -10.86 -17.57
CA GLY A 51 -0.84 -12.02 -18.30
C GLY A 51 -2.23 -11.77 -18.89
N GLN A 52 -3.10 -11.05 -18.17
CA GLN A 52 -4.42 -10.69 -18.69
C GLN A 52 -4.34 -9.71 -19.88
N GLN A 53 -3.42 -8.77 -19.85
CA GLN A 53 -3.17 -7.84 -20.96
C GLN A 53 -2.61 -8.58 -22.17
N LEU A 54 -1.60 -9.44 -21.98
CA LEU A 54 -1.04 -10.28 -23.04
C LEU A 54 -2.09 -11.19 -23.67
N ALA A 55 -2.98 -11.78 -22.85
CA ALA A 55 -4.09 -12.60 -23.35
C ALA A 55 -5.07 -11.77 -24.20
N ALA A 56 -5.40 -10.55 -23.77
CA ALA A 56 -6.26 -9.65 -24.53
C ALA A 56 -5.63 -9.26 -25.87
N ASP A 57 -4.33 -8.94 -25.88
CA ASP A 57 -3.58 -8.54 -27.07
C ASP A 57 -3.44 -9.71 -28.09
N THR A 58 -3.40 -10.95 -27.59
CA THR A 58 -3.31 -12.16 -28.43
C THR A 58 -4.68 -12.74 -28.79
N GLY A 59 -5.78 -12.12 -28.35
CA GLY A 59 -7.14 -12.58 -28.61
C GLY A 59 -7.55 -13.83 -27.81
N ILE A 60 -6.80 -14.18 -26.78
CA ILE A 60 -7.12 -15.29 -25.87
C ILE A 60 -8.11 -14.79 -24.82
N SER A 61 -9.21 -15.55 -24.66
CA SER A 61 -10.23 -15.20 -23.67
C SER A 61 -9.67 -15.33 -22.25
N GLN A 62 -9.84 -14.28 -21.43
CA GLN A 62 -9.29 -14.19 -20.05
C GLN A 62 -9.72 -15.34 -19.12
N TRP A 63 -10.83 -16.03 -19.43
CA TRP A 63 -11.29 -17.20 -18.70
C TRP A 63 -10.51 -18.50 -19.02
N HIS A 64 -9.68 -18.52 -20.06
CA HIS A 64 -8.76 -19.61 -20.39
C HIS A 64 -7.51 -19.58 -19.51
N ASP A 65 -7.66 -19.84 -18.23
CA ASP A 65 -6.62 -19.71 -17.18
C ASP A 65 -5.30 -20.42 -17.55
N ALA A 66 -5.38 -21.61 -18.17
CA ALA A 66 -4.19 -22.34 -18.60
C ALA A 66 -3.39 -21.62 -19.70
N ALA A 67 -4.08 -21.07 -20.71
CA ALA A 67 -3.44 -20.34 -21.79
C ALA A 67 -2.90 -18.98 -21.32
N VAL A 68 -3.61 -18.30 -20.41
CA VAL A 68 -3.14 -17.05 -19.79
C VAL A 68 -1.85 -17.30 -19.00
N ARG A 69 -1.79 -18.35 -18.19
CA ARG A 69 -0.57 -18.74 -17.45
C ARG A 69 0.60 -19.10 -18.34
N GLU A 70 0.34 -19.74 -19.48
CA GLU A 70 1.39 -20.08 -20.45
C GLU A 70 1.95 -18.82 -21.12
N LEU A 71 1.12 -17.78 -21.33
CA LEU A 71 1.56 -16.47 -21.83
C LEU A 71 2.31 -15.65 -20.77
N GLU A 72 1.91 -15.75 -19.51
CA GLU A 72 2.56 -15.03 -18.39
C GLU A 72 4.05 -15.38 -18.27
N GLN A 73 4.46 -16.64 -18.57
CA GLN A 73 5.85 -17.13 -18.53
C GLN A 73 6.66 -16.59 -17.34
N ASP A 74 6.04 -16.51 -16.16
CA ASP A 74 6.58 -15.88 -14.95
C ASP A 74 6.66 -14.32 -14.95
N GLU A 75 6.19 -13.63 -15.98
CA GLU A 75 6.08 -12.16 -15.96
C GLU A 75 4.90 -11.76 -15.07
N LYS A 76 5.21 -11.04 -14.00
CA LYS A 76 4.23 -10.53 -13.03
C LYS A 76 4.38 -9.03 -12.89
N SER A 77 3.26 -8.35 -12.65
CA SER A 77 3.33 -6.94 -12.23
C SER A 77 4.12 -6.85 -10.91
N PRO A 78 5.07 -5.92 -10.80
CA PRO A 78 5.94 -5.85 -9.64
C PRO A 78 5.17 -5.57 -8.35
N LEU A 79 5.43 -6.39 -7.34
CA LEU A 79 4.98 -6.24 -5.97
C LEU A 79 6.19 -6.20 -5.06
N VAL A 80 6.42 -5.09 -4.39
CA VAL A 80 7.50 -4.92 -3.41
C VAL A 80 6.90 -4.81 -2.02
N ILE A 81 7.49 -5.50 -1.03
CA ILE A 81 6.98 -5.52 0.35
C ILE A 81 8.09 -5.08 1.31
N LEU A 82 7.82 -3.99 2.05
CA LEU A 82 8.64 -3.52 3.17
C LEU A 82 7.91 -3.87 4.47
N SER A 83 8.35 -4.90 5.17
CA SER A 83 7.66 -5.40 6.38
C SER A 83 8.65 -6.02 7.37
N PRO A 84 8.40 -5.94 8.68
CA PRO A 84 9.21 -6.65 9.67
C PRO A 84 8.94 -8.16 9.71
N MET A 85 7.81 -8.60 9.18
CA MET A 85 7.37 -10.00 9.23
C MET A 85 7.07 -10.55 7.83
N THR A 86 7.04 -11.87 7.73
CA THR A 86 6.59 -12.57 6.52
C THR A 86 5.09 -12.47 6.36
N ASP A 87 4.64 -12.30 5.11
CA ASP A 87 3.24 -12.27 4.71
C ASP A 87 2.98 -13.38 3.67
N ARG A 88 1.72 -13.77 3.49
CA ARG A 88 1.31 -14.69 2.43
C ARG A 88 1.42 -14.09 1.02
N LEU A 89 1.59 -12.78 0.90
CA LEU A 89 1.88 -12.12 -0.38
C LEU A 89 3.33 -12.29 -0.82
N ASP A 90 4.22 -12.76 0.06
CA ASP A 90 5.63 -13.01 -0.27
C ASP A 90 5.79 -14.05 -1.39
N ASP A 91 4.85 -14.98 -1.54
CA ASP A 91 4.85 -16.01 -2.59
C ASP A 91 4.69 -15.44 -4.00
N ILE A 92 4.16 -14.23 -4.12
CA ILE A 92 3.95 -13.56 -5.41
C ILE A 92 4.74 -12.25 -5.54
N ALA A 93 5.41 -11.82 -4.47
CA ALA A 93 6.21 -10.60 -4.48
C ALA A 93 7.44 -10.74 -5.38
N SER A 94 7.75 -9.68 -6.10
CA SER A 94 9.00 -9.57 -6.88
C SER A 94 10.20 -9.28 -5.99
N ASP A 95 9.98 -8.55 -4.89
CA ASP A 95 11.03 -8.25 -3.90
C ASP A 95 10.43 -8.05 -2.51
N THR A 96 11.19 -8.46 -1.47
CA THR A 96 10.75 -8.36 -0.07
C THR A 96 11.91 -7.92 0.82
N HIS A 97 11.69 -6.84 1.58
CA HIS A 97 12.67 -6.32 2.53
C HIS A 97 12.17 -6.48 3.96
N ARG A 98 12.94 -7.21 4.78
CA ARG A 98 12.64 -7.40 6.20
C ARG A 98 13.33 -6.31 7.01
N LEU A 99 12.56 -5.33 7.43
CA LEU A 99 13.05 -4.09 8.04
C LEU A 99 12.32 -3.79 9.35
N ALA A 100 13.02 -3.28 10.34
CA ALA A 100 12.38 -2.73 11.52
C ALA A 100 11.53 -1.48 11.15
N PRO A 101 10.51 -1.10 11.95
CA PRO A 101 9.62 0.01 11.61
C PRO A 101 10.33 1.33 11.30
N ASN A 102 11.41 1.65 12.01
CA ASN A 102 12.20 2.87 11.76
C ASN A 102 13.00 2.76 10.46
N ASP A 103 13.48 1.57 10.12
CA ASP A 103 14.24 1.33 8.88
C ASP A 103 13.31 1.36 7.67
N ILE A 104 12.03 0.94 7.82
CA ILE A 104 11.01 1.12 6.79
C ILE A 104 10.84 2.60 6.47
N VAL A 105 10.72 3.47 7.49
CA VAL A 105 10.63 4.93 7.29
C VAL A 105 11.86 5.47 6.56
N SER A 106 13.05 5.00 6.94
CA SER A 106 14.31 5.40 6.33
C SER A 106 14.39 4.94 4.87
N MET A 107 13.98 3.70 4.57
CA MET A 107 13.93 3.16 3.21
C MET A 107 12.96 3.97 2.34
N VAL A 108 11.76 4.28 2.84
CA VAL A 108 10.78 5.09 2.10
C VAL A 108 11.32 6.49 1.80
N LYS A 109 12.04 7.13 2.73
CA LYS A 109 12.70 8.41 2.47
C LYS A 109 13.77 8.29 1.37
N GLN A 110 14.58 7.23 1.41
CA GLN A 110 15.56 6.97 0.35
C GLN A 110 14.90 6.74 -1.02
N ILE A 111 13.74 6.06 -1.06
CA ILE A 111 12.96 5.90 -2.29
C ILE A 111 12.49 7.26 -2.82
N ILE A 112 12.01 8.17 -1.94
CA ILE A 112 11.61 9.53 -2.32
C ILE A 112 12.79 10.30 -2.91
N GLU A 113 13.95 10.28 -2.24
CA GLU A 113 15.18 10.92 -2.73
C GLU A 113 15.62 10.33 -4.09
N ALA A 114 15.48 9.02 -4.25
CA ALA A 114 15.85 8.31 -5.47
C ALA A 114 14.91 8.59 -6.66
N ILE A 115 13.75 9.20 -6.47
CA ILE A 115 12.87 9.64 -7.58
C ILE A 115 13.60 10.63 -8.49
N ASP A 116 14.40 11.54 -7.91
CA ASP A 116 15.14 12.57 -8.62
C ASP A 116 16.65 12.27 -8.74
N ASP A 117 17.19 11.30 -7.98
CA ASP A 117 18.61 10.90 -8.02
C ASP A 117 18.80 9.59 -8.79
N ASN A 118 19.82 9.54 -9.66
CA ASN A 118 20.13 8.37 -10.49
C ASN A 118 21.24 7.47 -9.91
N LYS A 119 21.62 7.65 -8.64
CA LYS A 119 22.62 6.79 -8.02
C LYS A 119 22.09 5.37 -7.83
N PRO A 120 22.85 4.33 -8.24
CA PRO A 120 22.43 2.96 -8.07
C PRO A 120 22.29 2.60 -6.59
N SER A 121 21.10 2.12 -6.20
CA SER A 121 20.76 1.66 -4.86
C SER A 121 19.47 0.84 -4.92
N HIS A 122 19.21 -0.02 -3.93
CA HIS A 122 17.93 -0.73 -3.84
C HIS A 122 16.72 0.23 -3.81
N ALA A 123 16.86 1.37 -3.14
CA ALA A 123 15.81 2.40 -3.16
C ALA A 123 15.57 2.95 -4.57
N ARG A 124 16.62 3.07 -5.39
CA ARG A 124 16.52 3.48 -6.80
C ARG A 124 15.83 2.44 -7.65
N ASP A 125 16.09 1.17 -7.43
CA ASP A 125 15.45 0.08 -8.17
C ASP A 125 13.94 0.09 -7.92
N ILE A 126 13.52 0.24 -6.65
CA ILE A 126 12.11 0.38 -6.27
C ILE A 126 11.51 1.64 -6.89
N ALA A 127 12.19 2.80 -6.77
CA ALA A 127 11.72 4.06 -7.34
C ALA A 127 11.53 3.95 -8.86
N SER A 128 12.50 3.35 -9.58
CA SER A 128 12.44 3.17 -11.03
C SER A 128 11.28 2.27 -11.45
N THR A 129 11.03 1.20 -10.71
CA THR A 129 9.90 0.29 -10.93
C THR A 129 8.56 1.02 -10.79
N LEU A 130 8.41 1.84 -9.74
CA LEU A 130 7.17 2.62 -9.52
C LEU A 130 7.01 3.73 -10.56
N LEU A 131 8.09 4.36 -11.01
CA LEU A 131 8.05 5.41 -12.02
C LEU A 131 7.76 4.85 -13.43
N ALA A 132 8.21 3.64 -13.73
CA ALA A 132 7.96 2.97 -15.01
C ALA A 132 6.52 2.48 -15.16
N ALA A 133 5.83 2.26 -14.05
CA ALA A 133 4.44 1.82 -14.02
C ALA A 133 3.49 2.91 -14.55
N LYS A 134 2.41 2.50 -15.21
CA LYS A 134 1.34 3.42 -15.63
C LYS A 134 0.48 3.85 -14.43
N ARG A 135 0.27 2.94 -13.50
CA ARG A 135 -0.56 3.13 -12.30
C ARG A 135 0.12 2.50 -11.08
N PRO A 136 1.09 3.16 -10.46
CA PRO A 136 1.72 2.66 -9.23
C PRO A 136 0.78 2.85 -8.02
N LEU A 137 0.74 1.87 -7.12
CA LEU A 137 -0.03 1.90 -5.87
C LEU A 137 0.88 1.79 -4.65
N ILE A 138 0.70 2.69 -3.71
CA ILE A 138 1.29 2.59 -2.38
C ILE A 138 0.23 2.07 -1.42
N VAL A 139 0.50 0.97 -0.71
CA VAL A 139 -0.37 0.40 0.31
C VAL A 139 0.31 0.53 1.66
N SER A 140 -0.39 1.08 2.63
CA SER A 140 0.09 1.18 4.01
C SER A 140 -1.10 1.12 4.99
N GLY A 141 -0.84 1.15 6.29
CA GLY A 141 -1.92 1.11 7.26
C GLY A 141 -1.45 1.18 8.70
N THR A 142 -2.32 0.71 9.61
CA THR A 142 -2.14 0.89 11.04
C THR A 142 -1.53 -0.31 11.76
N SER A 143 -1.18 -1.40 11.07
CA SER A 143 -0.67 -2.65 11.66
C SER A 143 0.50 -2.42 12.62
N LEU A 144 1.46 -1.59 12.23
CA LEU A 144 2.64 -1.29 13.03
C LEU A 144 2.43 -0.12 14.02
N ARG A 145 1.22 0.44 14.11
CA ARG A 145 0.86 1.57 14.98
C ARG A 145 1.84 2.76 14.90
N SER A 146 2.40 2.99 13.70
CA SER A 146 3.40 4.02 13.45
C SER A 146 2.86 5.13 12.55
N ALA A 147 2.58 6.29 13.10
CA ALA A 147 2.20 7.47 12.33
C ALA A 147 3.29 7.91 11.34
N ASN A 148 4.57 7.62 11.65
CA ASN A 148 5.68 7.97 10.78
C ASN A 148 5.69 7.16 9.49
N ILE A 149 5.31 5.88 9.54
CA ILE A 149 5.16 5.03 8.35
C ILE A 149 4.04 5.57 7.46
N LEU A 150 2.88 5.90 8.04
CA LEU A 150 1.76 6.47 7.30
C LEU A 150 2.14 7.80 6.63
N LYS A 151 2.82 8.70 7.36
CA LYS A 151 3.31 9.98 6.81
C LYS A 151 4.34 9.78 5.69
N ALA A 152 5.29 8.84 5.89
CA ALA A 152 6.28 8.54 4.88
C ALA A 152 5.62 7.96 3.60
N SER A 153 4.65 7.06 3.75
CA SER A 153 3.88 6.48 2.63
C SER A 153 3.07 7.55 1.88
N ALA A 154 2.43 8.47 2.60
CA ALA A 154 1.71 9.59 1.99
C ALA A 154 2.64 10.53 1.22
N ASN A 155 3.81 10.86 1.79
CA ASN A 155 4.82 11.69 1.13
C ASN A 155 5.37 11.01 -0.13
N LEU A 156 5.61 9.69 -0.08
CA LEU A 156 6.03 8.92 -1.26
C LEU A 156 4.96 8.96 -2.35
N ALA A 157 3.70 8.72 -1.98
CA ALA A 157 2.59 8.80 -2.94
C ALA A 157 2.47 10.19 -3.56
N ALA A 158 2.64 11.26 -2.78
CA ALA A 158 2.63 12.64 -3.29
C ALA A 158 3.80 12.91 -4.24
N ALA A 159 5.01 12.45 -3.89
CA ALA A 159 6.19 12.59 -4.73
C ALA A 159 6.01 11.85 -6.07
N LEU A 160 5.51 10.61 -6.04
CA LEU A 160 5.20 9.85 -7.25
C LEU A 160 4.07 10.49 -8.06
N ALA A 161 3.00 10.95 -7.43
CA ALA A 161 1.87 11.60 -8.10
C ALA A 161 2.27 12.87 -8.85
N SER A 162 3.30 13.58 -8.39
CA SER A 162 3.87 14.74 -9.09
C SER A 162 4.49 14.39 -10.45
N LYS A 163 4.97 13.15 -10.61
CA LYS A 163 5.59 12.63 -11.85
C LYS A 163 4.62 11.76 -12.65
N ASN A 164 3.75 11.04 -11.96
CA ASN A 164 2.81 10.10 -12.54
C ASN A 164 1.40 10.29 -11.93
N PRO A 165 0.48 10.96 -12.65
CA PRO A 165 -0.90 11.19 -12.17
C PRO A 165 -1.71 9.91 -11.92
N GLY A 166 -1.26 8.76 -12.44
CA GLY A 166 -1.87 7.45 -12.19
C GLY A 166 -1.58 6.86 -10.80
N THR A 167 -0.74 7.53 -9.99
CA THR A 167 -0.37 7.06 -8.66
C THR A 167 -1.57 7.04 -7.71
N GLY A 168 -1.75 5.92 -7.01
CA GLY A 168 -2.74 5.77 -5.94
C GLY A 168 -2.10 5.48 -4.58
N ILE A 169 -2.86 5.76 -3.51
CA ILE A 169 -2.53 5.34 -2.15
C ILE A 169 -3.73 4.66 -1.52
N PHE A 170 -3.52 3.48 -0.92
CA PHE A 170 -4.52 2.76 -0.15
C PHE A 170 -4.07 2.64 1.30
N LEU A 171 -4.90 3.11 2.24
CA LEU A 171 -4.59 3.09 3.67
C LEU A 171 -5.56 2.18 4.42
N CYS A 172 -5.01 1.13 5.04
CA CYS A 172 -5.76 0.18 5.86
C CYS A 172 -5.91 0.73 7.29
N ALA A 173 -7.12 0.62 7.84
CA ALA A 173 -7.38 0.76 9.26
C ALA A 173 -7.77 -0.62 9.82
N SER A 174 -7.30 -0.94 11.02
CA SER A 174 -7.47 -2.28 11.61
C SER A 174 -8.91 -2.59 12.01
N GLU A 175 -9.69 -1.59 12.40
CA GLU A 175 -11.08 -1.78 12.82
C GLU A 175 -12.07 -1.21 11.81
N VAL A 176 -13.25 -1.82 11.73
CA VAL A 176 -14.28 -1.55 10.71
C VAL A 176 -14.71 -0.08 10.67
N ASN A 177 -14.78 0.60 11.82
CA ASN A 177 -15.27 1.98 11.89
C ASN A 177 -14.24 3.00 12.39
N SER A 178 -12.95 2.66 12.42
CA SER A 178 -11.89 3.57 12.88
C SER A 178 -11.88 4.91 12.14
N ILE A 179 -12.11 4.89 10.82
CA ILE A 179 -12.16 6.11 10.01
C ILE A 179 -13.42 6.92 10.35
N GLY A 180 -14.58 6.27 10.49
CA GLY A 180 -15.82 6.93 10.86
C GLY A 180 -15.75 7.58 12.24
N VAL A 181 -15.20 6.89 13.23
CA VAL A 181 -14.97 7.46 14.57
C VAL A 181 -14.01 8.64 14.50
N ALA A 182 -12.93 8.54 13.74
CA ALA A 182 -11.97 9.63 13.58
C ALA A 182 -12.56 10.88 12.86
N MET A 183 -13.65 10.73 12.09
CA MET A 183 -14.36 11.84 11.44
C MET A 183 -15.33 12.55 12.38
N ILE A 184 -15.65 11.96 13.55
CA ILE A 184 -16.51 12.61 14.55
C ILE A 184 -15.67 13.59 15.33
N ASP A 185 -16.00 14.89 15.23
CA ASP A 185 -15.37 15.94 16.04
C ASP A 185 -15.61 15.69 17.55
N ASN A 186 -14.60 15.97 18.38
CA ASN A 186 -14.59 15.78 19.83
C ASN A 186 -14.42 14.33 20.35
N THR A 187 -13.90 13.41 19.59
CA THR A 187 -13.37 12.19 20.18
C THR A 187 -12.08 12.53 20.94
N GLY A 188 -12.17 12.71 22.25
CA GLY A 188 -11.01 12.84 23.12
C GLY A 188 -10.14 11.57 23.02
N ASN A 189 -8.83 11.70 23.24
CA ASN A 189 -7.99 10.51 23.32
C ASN A 189 -8.09 9.89 24.75
N ALA A 190 -7.81 8.59 24.86
CA ALA A 190 -7.89 7.88 26.14
C ALA A 190 -6.91 8.46 27.20
N GLU A 191 -5.77 9.01 26.77
CA GLU A 191 -4.77 9.60 27.66
C GLU A 191 -5.32 10.88 28.29
N ASP A 192 -5.98 11.75 27.51
CA ASP A 192 -6.62 12.96 28.01
C ASP A 192 -7.77 12.64 28.96
N LEU A 193 -8.58 11.61 28.61
CA LEU A 193 -9.67 11.16 29.47
C LEU A 193 -9.14 10.67 30.82
N LEU A 194 -8.12 9.82 30.82
CA LEU A 194 -7.55 9.26 32.06
C LEU A 194 -6.74 10.32 32.83
N GLY A 195 -6.10 11.25 32.12
CA GLY A 195 -5.39 12.40 32.73
C GLY A 195 -6.30 13.32 33.54
N ASN A 196 -7.56 13.47 33.13
CA ASN A 196 -8.57 14.25 33.85
C ASN A 196 -9.18 13.54 35.08
N LYS A 197 -8.72 12.32 35.42
CA LYS A 197 -9.16 11.51 36.58
C LYS A 197 -10.68 11.45 36.73
N PRO A 198 -11.39 10.92 35.74
CA PRO A 198 -12.84 10.79 35.81
C PRO A 198 -13.24 9.87 36.98
N GLU A 199 -14.38 10.14 37.62
CA GLU A 199 -14.89 9.30 38.73
C GLU A 199 -15.32 7.91 38.24
N THR A 200 -15.77 7.81 36.98
CA THR A 200 -16.22 6.55 36.37
C THR A 200 -15.79 6.50 34.92
N VAL A 201 -15.26 5.36 34.49
CA VAL A 201 -14.91 5.05 33.09
C VAL A 201 -15.67 3.79 32.68
N ILE A 202 -16.39 3.86 31.58
CA ILE A 202 -17.07 2.71 30.96
C ILE A 202 -16.27 2.36 29.69
N VAL A 203 -15.74 1.13 29.64
CA VAL A 203 -15.05 0.58 28.48
C VAL A 203 -16.00 -0.40 27.80
N LEU A 204 -16.24 -0.17 26.50
CA LEU A 204 -17.03 -1.06 25.65
C LEU A 204 -16.08 -1.70 24.63
N GLU A 205 -16.04 -3.03 24.57
CA GLU A 205 -15.31 -3.81 23.59
C GLU A 205 -16.13 -4.05 22.31
#